data_879065b95db2e6f6d9922fffa152c8e3
#
_entry.id   879065b95db2e6f6d9922fffa152c8e3
#
_cell.length_a   1.000
_cell.length_b   1.000
_cell.length_c   1.000
_cell.angle_alpha   90.00
_cell.angle_beta   90.00
_cell.angle_gamma   90.00
#
_symmetry.space_group_name_H-M   'P 1'
#
loop_
_entity.id
_entity.type
_entity.pdbx_description
1 polymer ?
#
loop_
_entity_poly.entity_id
_entity_poly.type
_entity_poly.pdbx_seq_one_letter_code
_entity_poly.pdbx_strand_id
1 'polypeptide(L)'
;GEQAFRDGETRLLQELAGATPGVISTGGGVCLRDMNRRLMRNHGLIVLIDRPIDDIMLDIRAEKRPLLAQKGREEIERIYNERMPIYRSAADIVMDNGNGFHNGLASLEEIVRRYAAN
;
A
#
# COMPACT_ATOMS: atom_id res chain seq x y z
N GLY A 1 -0.36 19.96 9.45
CA GLY A 1 0.68 19.74 8.45
C GLY A 1 0.98 18.26 8.24
N GLU A 2 1.90 18.00 7.35
CA GLU A 2 2.25 16.62 7.01
C GLU A 2 2.79 15.83 8.20
N GLN A 3 3.62 16.46 9.03
CA GLN A 3 4.19 15.80 10.20
C GLN A 3 3.09 15.36 11.17
N ALA A 4 2.09 16.21 11.42
CA ALA A 4 0.97 15.86 12.28
C ALA A 4 0.15 14.70 11.70
N PHE A 5 -0.02 14.66 10.39
CA PHE A 5 -0.68 13.55 9.71
C PHE A 5 0.10 12.26 9.87
N ARG A 6 1.43 12.30 9.70
CA ARG A 6 2.30 11.12 9.87
C ARG A 6 2.30 10.62 11.32
N ASP A 7 2.25 11.53 12.28
CA ASP A 7 2.15 11.16 13.70
C ASP A 7 0.82 10.48 13.99
N GLY A 8 -0.27 10.95 13.37
CA GLY A 8 -1.59 10.33 13.47
C GLY A 8 -1.63 8.92 12.89
N GLU A 9 -0.98 8.72 11.74
CA GLU A 9 -0.85 7.38 11.14
C GLU A 9 -0.13 6.41 12.09
N THR A 10 0.98 6.85 12.68
CA THR A 10 1.74 6.03 13.62
C THR A 10 0.92 5.67 14.84
N ARG A 11 0.20 6.65 15.41
CA ARG A 11 -0.64 6.43 16.57
C ARG A 11 -1.76 5.43 16.29
N LEU A 12 -2.42 5.59 15.16
CA LEU A 12 -3.50 4.68 14.75
C LEU A 12 -2.95 3.26 14.54
N LEU A 13 -1.78 3.14 13.92
CA LEU A 13 -1.16 1.85 13.69
C LEU A 13 -0.81 1.16 15.01
N GLN A 14 -0.33 1.89 16.01
CA GLN A 14 -0.07 1.37 17.35
C GLN A 14 -1.34 0.81 17.99
N GLU A 15 -2.45 1.53 17.85
CA GLU A 15 -3.75 1.08 18.37
C GLU A 15 -4.24 -0.18 17.66
N LEU A 16 -4.13 -0.23 16.34
CA LEU A 16 -4.57 -1.38 15.53
C LEU A 16 -3.71 -2.61 15.80
N ALA A 17 -2.43 -2.44 16.09
CA ALA A 17 -1.53 -3.55 16.39
C ALA A 17 -1.96 -4.35 17.63
N GLY A 18 -2.63 -3.70 18.57
CA GLY A 18 -3.17 -4.36 19.77
C GLY A 18 -4.61 -4.83 19.64
N ALA A 19 -5.22 -4.66 18.49
CA ALA A 19 -6.64 -4.96 18.26
C ALA A 19 -6.86 -6.41 17.81
N THR A 20 -8.14 -6.77 17.68
CA THR A 20 -8.55 -8.06 17.12
C THR A 20 -8.02 -8.24 15.70
N PRO A 21 -7.56 -9.44 15.31
CA PRO A 21 -7.08 -9.68 13.95
C PRO A 21 -8.09 -9.28 12.88
N GLY A 22 -7.58 -8.71 11.78
CA GLY A 22 -8.39 -8.26 10.66
C GLY A 22 -7.52 -7.87 9.49
N VAL A 23 -8.13 -7.27 8.48
CA VAL A 23 -7.44 -6.75 7.30
C VAL A 23 -7.36 -5.23 7.42
N ILE A 24 -6.16 -4.68 7.28
CA ILE A 24 -5.92 -3.24 7.36
C ILE A 24 -5.46 -2.75 6.00
N SER A 25 -6.20 -1.78 5.45
CA SER A 25 -5.79 -1.08 4.24
C SER A 25 -5.09 0.21 4.63
N THR A 26 -3.84 0.38 4.22
CA THR A 26 -3.04 1.54 4.60
C THR A 26 -2.89 2.52 3.44
N GLY A 27 -2.63 3.78 3.78
CA GLY A 27 -2.13 4.73 2.80
C GLY A 27 -0.67 4.44 2.45
N GLY A 28 -0.22 4.96 1.31
CA GLY A 28 1.14 4.70 0.81
C GLY A 28 2.25 5.28 1.67
N GLY A 29 1.95 6.29 2.46
CA GLY A 29 2.95 6.95 3.31
C GLY A 29 3.24 6.25 4.63
N VAL A 30 2.43 5.26 5.01
CA VAL A 30 2.62 4.56 6.28
C VAL A 30 3.97 3.86 6.36
N CYS A 31 4.46 3.33 5.24
CA CYS A 31 5.74 2.62 5.17
C CYS A 31 6.97 3.52 5.21
N LEU A 32 6.80 4.84 5.16
CA LEU A 32 7.95 5.76 5.12
C LEU A 32 8.71 5.83 6.44
N ARG A 33 8.06 5.55 7.56
CA ARG A 33 8.71 5.50 8.86
C ARG A 33 9.14 4.09 9.22
N ASP A 34 10.37 3.93 9.63
CA ASP A 34 10.91 2.65 10.07
C ASP A 34 10.12 2.08 11.25
N MET A 35 9.70 2.93 12.19
CA MET A 35 8.86 2.52 13.32
C MET A 35 7.57 1.85 12.85
N ASN A 36 6.93 2.40 11.83
CA ASN A 36 5.69 1.84 11.27
C ASN A 36 5.95 0.49 10.61
N ARG A 37 7.04 0.36 9.86
CA ARG A 37 7.41 -0.91 9.22
C ARG A 37 7.62 -2.00 10.27
N ARG A 38 8.29 -1.67 11.37
CA ARG A 38 8.52 -2.63 12.46
C ARG A 38 7.22 -3.02 13.15
N LEU A 39 6.33 -2.07 13.41
CA LEU A 39 5.01 -2.36 13.99
C LEU A 39 4.22 -3.32 13.12
N MET A 40 4.15 -3.05 11.82
CA MET A 40 3.42 -3.90 10.89
C MET A 40 4.01 -5.30 10.83
N ARG A 41 5.33 -5.41 10.74
CA ARG A 41 6.03 -6.69 10.64
C ARG A 41 5.83 -7.55 11.89
N ASN A 42 5.81 -6.92 13.06
CA ASN A 42 5.67 -7.63 14.33
C ASN A 42 4.24 -8.11 14.58
N HIS A 43 3.25 -7.55 13.90
CA HIS A 43 1.85 -7.82 14.19
C HIS A 43 1.05 -8.43 13.04
N GLY A 44 1.64 -8.65 11.88
CA GLY A 44 0.89 -9.22 10.78
C GLY A 44 1.69 -9.46 9.52
N LEU A 45 0.98 -9.94 8.51
CA LEU A 45 1.50 -10.16 7.18
C LEU A 45 1.36 -8.86 6.37
N ILE A 46 2.43 -8.46 5.74
CA ILE A 46 2.44 -7.25 4.89
C ILE A 46 2.37 -7.67 3.43
N VAL A 47 1.30 -7.25 2.77
CA VAL A 47 1.10 -7.51 1.34
C VAL A 47 1.26 -6.19 0.59
N LEU A 48 2.22 -6.15 -0.32
CA LEU A 48 2.36 -5.04 -1.26
C LEU A 48 1.52 -5.34 -2.50
N ILE A 49 0.60 -4.43 -2.79
CA ILE A 49 -0.19 -4.50 -4.02
C ILE A 49 0.53 -3.63 -5.04
N ASP A 50 1.24 -4.26 -5.97
CA ASP A 50 2.01 -3.59 -7.01
C ASP A 50 1.15 -3.43 -8.27
N ARG A 51 0.98 -2.18 -8.69
CA ARG A 51 0.20 -1.86 -9.88
C ARG A 51 1.10 -1.15 -10.89
N PRO A 52 1.13 -1.59 -12.17
CA PRO A 52 1.96 -0.93 -13.18
C PRO A 52 1.60 0.55 -13.34
N ILE A 53 2.62 1.36 -13.64
CA ILE A 53 2.45 2.82 -13.79
C ILE A 53 1.39 3.16 -14.83
N ASP A 54 1.36 2.45 -15.96
CA ASP A 54 0.37 2.70 -17.00
C ASP A 54 -1.06 2.52 -16.49
N ASP A 55 -1.27 1.50 -15.65
CA ASP A 55 -2.58 1.23 -15.05
C ASP A 55 -2.94 2.29 -14.01
N ILE A 56 -1.94 2.74 -13.22
CA ILE A 56 -2.14 3.84 -12.27
C ILE A 56 -2.58 5.10 -13.01
N MET A 57 -1.96 5.40 -14.14
CA MET A 57 -2.33 6.56 -14.95
C MET A 57 -3.77 6.46 -15.47
N LEU A 58 -4.20 5.27 -15.87
CA LEU A 58 -5.58 5.04 -16.28
C LEU A 58 -6.55 5.24 -15.11
N ASP A 59 -6.22 4.78 -13.91
CA ASP A 59 -7.04 4.97 -12.71
C ASP A 59 -7.22 6.45 -12.38
N ILE A 60 -6.16 7.22 -12.46
CA ILE A 60 -6.20 8.67 -12.19
C ILE A 60 -7.12 9.38 -13.16
N ARG A 61 -7.09 9.02 -14.44
CA ARG A 61 -7.97 9.59 -15.47
C ARG A 61 -9.43 9.19 -15.24
N ALA A 62 -9.65 7.92 -14.89
CA ALA A 62 -11.00 7.41 -14.63
C ALA A 62 -11.66 8.08 -13.42
N GLU A 63 -10.87 8.42 -12.39
CA GLU A 63 -11.35 9.12 -11.21
C GLU A 63 -11.53 10.62 -11.41
N LYS A 64 -11.30 11.12 -12.62
CA LYS A 64 -11.43 12.53 -12.98
C LYS A 64 -10.61 13.45 -12.06
N ARG A 65 -9.33 13.13 -11.90
CA ARG A 65 -8.37 13.92 -11.13
C ARG A 65 -7.46 14.71 -12.07
N PRO A 66 -7.97 15.80 -12.69
CA PRO A 66 -7.23 16.52 -13.73
C PRO A 66 -5.92 17.13 -13.22
N LEU A 67 -5.88 17.56 -11.96
CA LEU A 67 -4.67 18.14 -11.40
C LEU A 67 -3.53 17.13 -11.29
N LEU A 68 -3.83 15.89 -10.91
CA LEU A 68 -2.85 14.82 -10.87
C LEU A 68 -2.40 14.43 -12.27
N ALA A 69 -3.34 14.34 -13.21
CA ALA A 69 -3.02 14.05 -14.60
C ALA A 69 -2.15 15.13 -15.22
N GLN A 70 -2.35 16.41 -14.82
CA GLN A 70 -1.57 17.55 -15.31
C GLN A 70 -0.15 17.58 -14.75
N LYS A 71 0.07 17.06 -13.55
CA LYS A 71 1.42 16.93 -12.99
C LYS A 71 2.25 15.91 -13.75
N GLY A 72 1.58 15.11 -14.55
CA GLY A 72 2.19 14.27 -15.54
C GLY A 72 2.75 12.96 -14.97
N ARG A 73 3.02 12.10 -15.93
CA ARG A 73 3.58 10.79 -15.70
C ARG A 73 4.92 10.85 -14.97
N GLU A 74 5.75 11.86 -15.26
CA GLU A 74 7.08 11.99 -14.66
C GLU A 74 7.04 12.08 -13.14
N GLU A 75 6.10 12.86 -12.59
CA GLU A 75 5.95 13.00 -11.14
C GLU A 75 5.50 11.69 -10.50
N ILE A 76 4.56 11.00 -11.13
CA ILE A 76 4.06 9.72 -10.65
C ILE A 76 5.16 8.66 -10.71
N GLU A 77 5.95 8.62 -11.80
CA GLU A 77 7.10 7.73 -11.92
C GLU A 77 8.14 8.02 -10.84
N ARG A 78 8.39 9.29 -10.55
CA ARG A 78 9.34 9.70 -9.51
C ARG A 78 8.92 9.15 -8.14
N ILE A 79 7.66 9.35 -7.78
CA ILE A 79 7.12 8.86 -6.50
C ILE A 79 7.16 7.33 -6.45
N TYR A 80 6.75 6.68 -7.52
CA TYR A 80 6.78 5.22 -7.63
C TYR A 80 8.20 4.68 -7.43
N ASN A 81 9.16 5.25 -8.15
CA ASN A 81 10.56 4.79 -8.09
C ASN A 81 11.22 5.07 -6.73
N GLU A 82 10.85 6.15 -6.06
CA GLU A 82 11.35 6.45 -4.72
C GLU A 82 10.77 5.52 -3.67
N ARG A 83 9.50 5.17 -3.78
CA ARG A 83 8.77 4.42 -2.75
C ARG A 83 8.87 2.91 -2.90
N MET A 84 8.92 2.40 -4.13
CA MET A 84 8.91 0.94 -4.35
C MET A 84 10.01 0.18 -3.63
N PRO A 85 11.26 0.67 -3.56
CA PRO A 85 12.28 -0.03 -2.78
C PRO A 85 11.92 -0.14 -1.30
N ILE A 86 11.30 0.90 -0.74
CA ILE A 86 10.84 0.91 0.67
C ILE A 86 9.71 -0.10 0.86
N TYR A 87 8.73 -0.08 -0.02
CA TYR A 87 7.59 -0.99 0.02
C TYR A 87 8.04 -2.44 -0.09
N ARG A 88 8.92 -2.74 -1.04
CA ARG A 88 9.44 -4.10 -1.23
C ARG A 88 10.24 -4.59 -0.04
N SER A 89 11.01 -3.72 0.60
CA SER A 89 11.77 -4.08 1.79
C SER A 89 10.86 -4.40 2.98
N ALA A 90 9.68 -3.80 3.04
CA ALA A 90 8.71 -4.01 4.11
C ALA A 90 7.79 -5.21 3.86
N ALA A 91 7.54 -5.56 2.60
CA ALA A 91 6.54 -6.55 2.23
C ALA A 91 6.99 -7.98 2.49
N ASP A 92 6.07 -8.80 3.00
CA ASP A 92 6.24 -10.25 3.04
C ASP A 92 5.87 -10.88 1.70
N ILE A 93 4.86 -10.33 1.04
CA ILE A 93 4.37 -10.80 -0.25
C ILE A 93 4.17 -9.61 -1.17
N VAL A 94 4.61 -9.74 -2.43
CA VAL A 94 4.33 -8.76 -3.47
C VAL A 94 3.29 -9.37 -4.42
N MET A 95 2.15 -8.70 -4.53
CA MET A 95 1.05 -9.13 -5.39
C MET A 95 0.97 -8.22 -6.60
N ASP A 96 1.05 -8.78 -7.80
CA ASP A 96 0.84 -8.03 -9.04
C ASP A 96 -0.64 -7.74 -9.24
N ASN A 97 -0.99 -6.48 -9.38
CA ASN A 97 -2.36 -6.03 -9.62
C ASN A 97 -2.50 -5.38 -11.02
N GLY A 98 -1.83 -5.95 -12.02
CA GLY A 98 -1.90 -5.48 -13.41
C GLY A 98 -2.88 -6.25 -14.30
N ASN A 99 -3.61 -7.24 -13.75
CA ASN A 99 -4.44 -8.15 -14.53
C ASN A 99 -5.95 -7.94 -14.33
N GLY A 100 -6.35 -6.73 -13.95
CA GLY A 100 -7.74 -6.36 -13.73
C GLY A 100 -8.22 -6.60 -12.31
N PHE A 101 -9.33 -5.95 -11.96
CA PHE A 101 -9.87 -5.92 -10.61
C PHE A 101 -10.20 -7.33 -10.08
N HIS A 102 -10.89 -8.14 -10.88
CA HIS A 102 -11.32 -9.48 -10.43
C HIS A 102 -10.14 -10.42 -10.17
N ASN A 103 -9.12 -10.36 -11.02
CA ASN A 103 -7.92 -11.17 -10.82
C ASN A 103 -7.12 -10.72 -9.60
N GLY A 104 -7.02 -9.39 -9.38
CA GLY A 104 -6.38 -8.85 -8.20
C GLY A 104 -7.09 -9.26 -6.93
N LEU A 105 -8.42 -9.17 -6.91
CA LEU A 105 -9.23 -9.57 -5.77
C LEU A 105 -9.06 -11.07 -5.47
N ALA A 106 -9.10 -11.92 -6.51
CA ALA A 106 -8.92 -13.36 -6.35
C ALA A 106 -7.54 -13.69 -5.77
N SER A 107 -6.49 -13.00 -6.23
CA SER A 107 -5.13 -13.16 -5.72
C SER A 107 -5.05 -12.78 -4.24
N LEU A 108 -5.65 -11.65 -3.87
CA LEU A 108 -5.65 -11.19 -2.49
C LEU A 108 -6.42 -12.14 -1.58
N GLU A 109 -7.57 -12.63 -2.01
CA GLU A 109 -8.36 -13.62 -1.26
C GLU A 109 -7.56 -14.89 -1.00
N GLU A 110 -6.81 -15.38 -1.99
CA GLU A 110 -5.97 -16.56 -1.85
C GLU A 110 -4.85 -16.33 -0.82
N ILE A 111 -4.21 -15.17 -0.85
CA ILE A 111 -3.17 -14.80 0.11
C ILE A 111 -3.73 -14.80 1.53
N VAL A 112 -4.88 -14.16 1.73
CA VAL A 112 -5.53 -14.07 3.04
C VAL A 112 -5.93 -15.47 3.54
N ARG A 113 -6.47 -16.30 2.66
CA ARG A 113 -6.87 -17.66 3.01
C ARG A 113 -5.69 -18.51 3.47
N ARG A 114 -4.55 -18.42 2.76
CA ARG A 114 -3.33 -19.13 3.14
C ARG A 114 -2.77 -18.66 4.48
N TYR A 115 -2.78 -17.35 4.70
CA TYR A 115 -2.32 -16.79 5.97
C TYR A 115 -3.21 -17.23 7.12
N ALA A 116 -4.52 -17.20 6.95
CA ALA A 116 -5.49 -17.61 7.98
C ALA A 116 -5.43 -19.11 8.30
N ALA A 117 -5.00 -19.93 7.33
CA ALA A 117 -4.88 -21.38 7.52
C ALA A 117 -3.63 -21.79 8.30
N ASN A 118 -2.65 -20.89 8.37
CA ASN A 118 -1.42 -21.13 9.12
C ASN A 118 -1.56 -20.61 10.55
#